data_ad4e39dd8143ddfcf729b398e5a77c8d
#
_entry.id   ad4e39dd8143ddfcf729b398e5a77c8d
#
_cell.length_a   1.000
_cell.length_b   1.000
_cell.length_c   1.000
_cell.angle_alpha   90.00
_cell.angle_beta   90.00
_cell.angle_gamma   90.00
#
_symmetry.space_group_name_H-M   'P 1'
#
loop_
_entity.id
_entity.type
_entity.pdbx_description
1 polymer ?
#
loop_
_entity_poly.entity_id
_entity_poly.type
_entity_poly.pdbx_seq_one_letter_code
_entity_poly.pdbx_strand_id
1 'polypeptide(L)'
;MRLPLQALLLSAVVALSPNGSLAPATGTGADNAPPVDPAPCLAAIAAGTEDRIIADCGALIDNDRTARADRIKALIARAGALARQGESDRAIADYDAVLRLDPTLADIFNARGELHWKKGERPKAVADFSAALKLDPSHAAARDNYRRLALELERQGAMMALAGKPSFSCAAARRPVEKAICASPALADLDREISAVNVRVLRAASPGSVMRELERRQEQFVATRNASFGKQGYDLEKAMRERLDELRKVRPQ
;
A
#
# COMPACT_ATOMS: atom_id res chain seq x y z
N MET A 1 -29.16 -31.01 -42.33
CA MET A 1 -28.88 -32.39 -41.88
C MET A 1 -29.25 -32.51 -40.41
N ARG A 2 -30.35 -33.25 -40.14
CA ARG A 2 -30.88 -33.46 -38.76
C ARG A 2 -30.39 -34.84 -38.31
N LEU A 3 -29.84 -34.96 -37.12
CA LEU A 3 -29.53 -36.20 -36.45
C LEU A 3 -30.33 -36.28 -35.15
N PRO A 4 -30.93 -37.46 -34.80
CA PRO A 4 -31.91 -37.57 -33.72
C PRO A 4 -31.30 -37.93 -32.36
N LEU A 5 -31.97 -37.48 -31.32
CA LEU A 5 -31.80 -37.92 -29.94
C LEU A 5 -32.24 -39.37 -29.78
N GLN A 6 -31.38 -40.20 -29.19
CA GLN A 6 -31.80 -41.49 -28.61
C GLN A 6 -31.72 -41.39 -27.09
N ALA A 7 -32.88 -41.50 -26.45
CA ALA A 7 -33.04 -41.64 -25.02
C ALA A 7 -32.85 -43.09 -24.60
N LEU A 8 -31.92 -43.37 -23.72
CA LEU A 8 -31.76 -44.66 -23.06
C LEU A 8 -32.44 -44.61 -21.68
N LEU A 9 -33.57 -45.27 -21.60
CA LEU A 9 -34.27 -45.57 -20.32
C LEU A 9 -33.63 -46.79 -19.67
N LEU A 10 -32.95 -46.60 -18.54
CA LEU A 10 -32.55 -47.67 -17.65
C LEU A 10 -33.63 -47.83 -16.56
N SER A 11 -34.38 -48.92 -16.63
CA SER A 11 -35.31 -49.34 -15.60
C SER A 11 -34.57 -49.99 -14.45
N ALA A 12 -34.54 -49.33 -13.27
CA ALA A 12 -34.08 -49.94 -12.03
C ALA A 12 -35.21 -50.69 -11.35
N VAL A 13 -35.09 -52.00 -11.30
CA VAL A 13 -35.95 -52.89 -10.50
C VAL A 13 -35.59 -52.72 -9.02
N VAL A 14 -36.53 -52.16 -8.25
CA VAL A 14 -36.41 -52.11 -6.79
C VAL A 14 -36.98 -53.42 -6.23
N ALA A 15 -36.10 -54.26 -5.66
CA ALA A 15 -36.52 -55.43 -4.88
C ALA A 15 -36.92 -54.95 -3.48
N LEU A 16 -38.21 -55.08 -3.13
CA LEU A 16 -38.70 -54.93 -1.76
C LEU A 16 -38.35 -56.19 -0.94
N SER A 17 -37.48 -56.03 0.06
CA SER A 17 -37.33 -57.00 1.13
C SER A 17 -38.18 -56.59 2.32
N PRO A 18 -39.11 -57.43 2.79
CA PRO A 18 -39.86 -57.17 4.01
C PRO A 18 -39.08 -57.79 5.19
N ASN A 19 -38.53 -56.96 6.02
CA ASN A 19 -38.14 -57.17 7.43
C ASN A 19 -36.84 -56.38 7.72
N GLY A 20 -37.01 -55.07 7.90
CA GLY A 20 -35.98 -54.18 8.44
C GLY A 20 -36.57 -53.45 9.65
N SER A 21 -36.29 -53.93 10.84
CA SER A 21 -36.52 -53.23 12.09
C SER A 21 -35.92 -51.85 12.01
N LEU A 22 -36.75 -50.81 12.05
CA LEU A 22 -36.31 -49.43 12.26
C LEU A 22 -35.85 -49.31 13.71
N ALA A 23 -34.55 -49.46 13.93
CA ALA A 23 -33.92 -49.00 15.15
C ALA A 23 -34.01 -47.46 15.15
N PRO A 24 -34.46 -46.80 16.21
CA PRO A 24 -34.37 -45.34 16.29
C PRO A 24 -32.90 -44.98 16.27
N ALA A 25 -32.52 -44.18 15.26
CA ALA A 25 -31.22 -43.52 15.28
C ALA A 25 -31.25 -42.53 16.46
N THR A 26 -30.76 -42.98 17.62
CA THR A 26 -30.41 -42.08 18.71
C THR A 26 -29.19 -41.30 18.25
N GLY A 27 -29.44 -40.20 17.58
CA GLY A 27 -28.47 -39.16 17.33
C GLY A 27 -28.13 -38.44 18.64
N THR A 28 -27.45 -39.14 19.53
CA THR A 28 -26.90 -38.56 20.76
C THR A 28 -25.40 -38.60 20.64
N GLY A 29 -24.78 -37.46 20.39
CA GLY A 29 -23.37 -37.42 20.63
C GLY A 29 -22.47 -36.38 19.96
N ALA A 30 -23.00 -35.28 19.44
CA ALA A 30 -22.11 -34.22 18.95
C ALA A 30 -22.16 -32.93 19.78
N ASP A 31 -23.20 -32.71 20.60
CA ASP A 31 -23.42 -31.38 21.20
C ASP A 31 -22.96 -31.23 22.67
N ASN A 32 -22.40 -32.25 23.29
CA ASN A 32 -22.00 -32.24 24.72
C ASN A 32 -20.47 -32.12 24.94
N ALA A 33 -19.67 -31.84 23.91
CA ALA A 33 -18.27 -31.56 24.17
C ALA A 33 -18.12 -30.17 24.81
N PRO A 34 -17.26 -30.02 25.85
CA PRO A 34 -17.10 -28.75 26.54
C PRO A 34 -16.69 -27.64 25.55
N PRO A 35 -17.14 -26.40 25.81
CA PRO A 35 -16.68 -25.25 25.00
C PRO A 35 -15.16 -25.20 25.00
N VAL A 36 -14.60 -24.69 23.92
CA VAL A 36 -13.13 -24.50 23.79
C VAL A 36 -12.70 -23.42 24.76
N ASP A 37 -11.68 -23.71 25.57
CA ASP A 37 -11.15 -22.76 26.55
C ASP A 37 -10.36 -21.64 25.87
N PRO A 38 -10.80 -20.38 25.95
CA PRO A 38 -10.05 -19.24 25.40
C PRO A 38 -8.90 -18.75 26.31
N ALA A 39 -8.79 -19.29 27.55
CA ALA A 39 -7.86 -18.76 28.56
C ALA A 39 -6.40 -18.72 28.12
N PRO A 40 -5.82 -19.70 27.39
CA PRO A 40 -4.43 -19.62 26.93
C PRO A 40 -4.19 -18.42 26.02
N CYS A 41 -5.06 -18.18 25.01
CA CYS A 41 -4.97 -17.05 24.12
C CYS A 41 -5.12 -15.72 24.88
N LEU A 42 -6.08 -15.61 25.80
CA LEU A 42 -6.27 -14.40 26.61
C LEU A 42 -5.08 -14.11 27.52
N ALA A 43 -4.47 -15.14 28.10
CA ALA A 43 -3.26 -15.01 28.91
C ALA A 43 -2.07 -14.55 28.07
N ALA A 44 -1.91 -15.08 26.86
CA ALA A 44 -0.88 -14.63 25.92
C ALA A 44 -1.05 -13.17 25.52
N ILE A 45 -2.29 -12.71 25.25
CA ILE A 45 -2.63 -11.32 24.96
C ILE A 45 -2.26 -10.42 26.14
N ALA A 46 -2.64 -10.81 27.37
CA ALA A 46 -2.34 -10.06 28.59
C ALA A 46 -0.83 -9.95 28.85
N ALA A 47 -0.08 -11.01 28.55
CA ALA A 47 1.40 -11.02 28.69
C ALA A 47 2.11 -10.22 27.59
N GLY A 48 1.45 -9.92 26.47
CA GLY A 48 2.04 -9.16 25.34
C GLY A 48 3.14 -9.90 24.57
N THR A 49 3.25 -11.23 24.73
CA THR A 49 4.29 -12.03 24.07
C THR A 49 3.80 -12.46 22.69
N GLU A 50 4.34 -11.85 21.62
CA GLU A 50 3.86 -12.03 20.24
C GLU A 50 3.84 -13.48 19.78
N ASP A 51 4.93 -14.23 20.00
CA ASP A 51 5.01 -15.65 19.59
C ASP A 51 3.93 -16.50 20.30
N ARG A 52 3.68 -16.23 21.59
CA ARG A 52 2.62 -16.92 22.31
C ARG A 52 1.23 -16.52 21.83
N ILE A 53 1.02 -15.24 21.53
CA ILE A 53 -0.25 -14.80 20.92
C ILE A 53 -0.48 -15.54 19.60
N ILE A 54 0.54 -15.64 18.76
CA ILE A 54 0.42 -16.35 17.48
C ILE A 54 0.10 -17.83 17.68
N ALA A 55 0.77 -18.51 18.61
CA ALA A 55 0.58 -19.93 18.87
C ALA A 55 -0.76 -20.21 19.57
N ASP A 56 -1.00 -19.58 20.73
CA ASP A 56 -2.13 -19.90 21.59
C ASP A 56 -3.47 -19.43 20.99
N CYS A 57 -3.48 -18.23 20.36
CA CYS A 57 -4.66 -17.78 19.63
C CYS A 57 -4.84 -18.54 18.31
N GLY A 58 -3.75 -19.00 17.67
CA GLY A 58 -3.80 -19.90 16.52
C GLY A 58 -4.57 -21.17 16.82
N ALA A 59 -4.24 -21.86 17.92
CA ALA A 59 -4.94 -23.06 18.35
C ALA A 59 -6.45 -22.81 18.59
N LEU A 60 -6.79 -21.64 19.14
CA LEU A 60 -8.19 -21.25 19.34
C LEU A 60 -8.92 -20.99 18.00
N ILE A 61 -8.25 -20.35 17.04
CA ILE A 61 -8.80 -20.05 15.71
C ILE A 61 -9.06 -21.34 14.92
N ASP A 62 -8.14 -22.29 14.99
CA ASP A 62 -8.18 -23.54 14.21
C ASP A 62 -9.20 -24.55 14.74
N ASN A 63 -9.76 -24.31 15.91
CA ASN A 63 -10.76 -25.21 16.47
C ASN A 63 -12.17 -24.81 16.02
N ASP A 64 -12.85 -25.68 15.29
CA ASP A 64 -14.19 -25.43 14.72
C ASP A 64 -15.28 -25.11 15.74
N ARG A 65 -15.10 -25.57 16.97
CA ARG A 65 -16.05 -25.35 18.08
C ARG A 65 -15.84 -24.03 18.83
N THR A 66 -14.84 -23.25 18.46
CA THR A 66 -14.60 -21.94 19.07
C THR A 66 -15.77 -21.00 18.80
N ALA A 67 -16.29 -20.41 19.88
CA ALA A 67 -17.35 -19.42 19.76
C ALA A 67 -16.93 -18.28 18.85
N ARG A 68 -17.87 -17.80 18.03
CA ARG A 68 -17.59 -16.72 17.05
C ARG A 68 -16.92 -15.49 17.67
N ALA A 69 -17.39 -15.06 18.84
CA ALA A 69 -16.85 -13.90 19.53
C ALA A 69 -15.38 -14.12 19.95
N ASP A 70 -15.04 -15.31 20.44
CA ASP A 70 -13.68 -15.63 20.87
C ASP A 70 -12.76 -15.82 19.65
N ARG A 71 -13.28 -16.40 18.56
CA ARG A 71 -12.55 -16.49 17.28
C ARG A 71 -12.21 -15.11 16.72
N ILE A 72 -13.15 -14.15 16.77
CA ILE A 72 -12.89 -12.75 16.34
C ILE A 72 -11.78 -12.14 17.20
N LYS A 73 -11.86 -12.25 18.53
CA LYS A 73 -10.83 -11.73 19.44
C LYS A 73 -9.46 -12.35 19.17
N ALA A 74 -9.40 -13.66 18.98
CA ALA A 74 -8.17 -14.39 18.71
C ALA A 74 -7.56 -13.97 17.37
N LEU A 75 -8.36 -13.83 16.31
CA LEU A 75 -7.94 -13.36 15.00
C LEU A 75 -7.38 -11.93 15.07
N ILE A 76 -8.05 -11.01 15.76
CA ILE A 76 -7.57 -9.63 15.95
C ILE A 76 -6.23 -9.62 16.67
N ALA A 77 -6.11 -10.37 17.74
CA ALA A 77 -4.86 -10.43 18.51
C ALA A 77 -3.71 -11.02 17.69
N ARG A 78 -3.94 -12.12 16.97
CA ARG A 78 -2.94 -12.76 16.13
C ARG A 78 -2.55 -11.87 14.97
N ALA A 79 -3.50 -11.22 14.31
CA ALA A 79 -3.21 -10.25 13.25
C ALA A 79 -2.33 -9.10 13.75
N GLY A 80 -2.62 -8.54 14.93
CA GLY A 80 -1.80 -7.50 15.54
C GLY A 80 -0.37 -7.96 15.84
N ALA A 81 -0.18 -9.18 16.37
CA ALA A 81 1.14 -9.76 16.62
C ALA A 81 1.92 -9.98 15.32
N LEU A 82 1.29 -10.60 14.31
CA LEU A 82 1.87 -10.80 12.98
C LEU A 82 2.27 -9.48 12.31
N ALA A 83 1.43 -8.45 12.43
CA ALA A 83 1.73 -7.12 11.88
C ALA A 83 2.96 -6.47 12.52
N ARG A 84 3.17 -6.66 13.83
CA ARG A 84 4.38 -6.16 14.53
C ARG A 84 5.63 -6.95 14.14
N GLN A 85 5.51 -8.25 13.86
CA GLN A 85 6.60 -9.08 13.32
C GLN A 85 6.88 -8.83 11.84
N GLY A 86 6.11 -7.96 11.17
CA GLY A 86 6.28 -7.66 9.74
C GLY A 86 5.61 -8.67 8.81
N GLU A 87 4.90 -9.66 9.33
CA GLU A 87 4.20 -10.69 8.56
C GLU A 87 2.84 -10.16 8.02
N SER A 88 2.93 -9.10 7.21
CA SER A 88 1.76 -8.34 6.77
C SER A 88 0.72 -9.17 6.03
N ASP A 89 1.13 -10.15 5.21
CA ASP A 89 0.19 -10.98 4.45
C ASP A 89 -0.66 -11.87 5.36
N ARG A 90 -0.04 -12.47 6.37
CA ARG A 90 -0.76 -13.29 7.35
C ARG A 90 -1.69 -12.44 8.22
N ALA A 91 -1.23 -11.25 8.62
CA ALA A 91 -2.06 -10.31 9.37
C ALA A 91 -3.29 -9.85 8.56
N ILE A 92 -3.12 -9.54 7.26
CA ILE A 92 -4.22 -9.19 6.36
C ILE A 92 -5.21 -10.35 6.24
N ALA A 93 -4.74 -11.58 6.09
CA ALA A 93 -5.61 -12.77 6.01
C ALA A 93 -6.47 -12.94 7.27
N ASP A 94 -5.90 -12.70 8.44
CA ASP A 94 -6.64 -12.74 9.71
C ASP A 94 -7.67 -11.61 9.79
N TYR A 95 -7.32 -10.36 9.41
CA TYR A 95 -8.29 -9.26 9.35
C TYR A 95 -9.40 -9.53 8.34
N ASP A 96 -9.09 -10.16 7.20
CA ASP A 96 -10.10 -10.61 6.23
C ASP A 96 -11.06 -11.60 6.86
N ALA A 97 -10.55 -12.54 7.67
CA ALA A 97 -11.37 -13.49 8.39
C ALA A 97 -12.28 -12.80 9.43
N VAL A 98 -11.74 -11.82 10.17
CA VAL A 98 -12.53 -10.99 11.09
C VAL A 98 -13.66 -10.28 10.35
N LEU A 99 -13.37 -9.60 9.25
CA LEU A 99 -14.37 -8.84 8.50
C LEU A 99 -15.41 -9.70 7.79
N ARG A 100 -15.10 -10.97 7.50
CA ARG A 100 -16.14 -11.96 7.09
C ARG A 100 -17.05 -12.35 8.25
N LEU A 101 -16.51 -12.42 9.45
CA LEU A 101 -17.31 -12.70 10.65
C LEU A 101 -18.09 -11.47 11.10
N ASP A 102 -17.49 -10.30 11.12
CA ASP A 102 -18.13 -9.04 11.51
C ASP A 102 -17.68 -7.88 10.60
N PRO A 103 -18.50 -7.51 9.60
CA PRO A 103 -18.17 -6.44 8.67
C PRO A 103 -18.42 -5.03 9.24
N THR A 104 -18.79 -4.89 10.52
CA THR A 104 -19.10 -3.59 11.13
C THR A 104 -17.93 -2.99 11.91
N LEU A 105 -16.80 -3.68 11.98
CA LEU A 105 -15.64 -3.28 12.77
C LEU A 105 -14.76 -2.26 12.05
N ALA A 106 -15.01 -0.96 12.26
CA ALA A 106 -14.28 0.14 11.63
C ALA A 106 -12.77 0.08 11.93
N ASP A 107 -12.38 -0.25 13.17
CA ASP A 107 -10.97 -0.39 13.56
C ASP A 107 -10.23 -1.44 12.71
N ILE A 108 -10.90 -2.53 12.34
CA ILE A 108 -10.29 -3.61 11.57
C ILE A 108 -10.07 -3.20 10.12
N PHE A 109 -11.01 -2.47 9.52
CA PHE A 109 -10.78 -1.85 8.22
C PHE A 109 -9.59 -0.90 8.27
N ASN A 110 -9.51 -0.03 9.28
CA ASN A 110 -8.35 0.86 9.43
C ASN A 110 -7.04 0.08 9.56
N ALA A 111 -6.98 -0.93 10.43
CA ALA A 111 -5.76 -1.73 10.64
C ALA A 111 -5.32 -2.48 9.37
N ARG A 112 -6.27 -3.06 8.60
CA ARG A 112 -5.97 -3.71 7.33
C ARG A 112 -5.51 -2.70 6.28
N GLY A 113 -6.14 -1.54 6.22
CA GLY A 113 -5.74 -0.42 5.35
C GLY A 113 -4.31 0.05 5.61
N GLU A 114 -3.87 0.13 6.85
CA GLU A 114 -2.49 0.45 7.20
C GLU A 114 -1.50 -0.59 6.66
N LEU A 115 -1.83 -1.87 6.73
CA LEU A 115 -1.00 -2.94 6.17
C LEU A 115 -0.95 -2.87 4.64
N HIS A 116 -2.08 -2.64 3.97
CA HIS A 116 -2.11 -2.41 2.53
C HIS A 116 -1.27 -1.20 2.13
N TRP A 117 -1.33 -0.12 2.90
CA TRP A 117 -0.51 1.06 2.64
C TRP A 117 0.99 0.76 2.78
N LYS A 118 1.41 0.09 3.87
CA LYS A 118 2.81 -0.36 4.06
C LYS A 118 3.32 -1.22 2.91
N LYS A 119 2.46 -2.07 2.34
CA LYS A 119 2.78 -2.89 1.15
C LYS A 119 2.76 -2.10 -0.18
N GLY A 120 2.41 -0.81 -0.17
CA GLY A 120 2.26 -0.02 -1.39
C GLY A 120 0.98 -0.29 -2.17
N GLU A 121 0.05 -1.07 -1.63
CA GLU A 121 -1.24 -1.41 -2.23
C GLU A 121 -2.26 -0.28 -1.99
N ARG A 122 -1.91 0.93 -2.46
CA ARG A 122 -2.64 2.18 -2.18
C ARG A 122 -4.14 2.13 -2.48
N PRO A 123 -4.61 1.53 -3.60
CA PRO A 123 -6.05 1.46 -3.86
C PRO A 123 -6.82 0.67 -2.80
N LYS A 124 -6.24 -0.42 -2.28
CA LYS A 124 -6.84 -1.22 -1.21
C LYS A 124 -6.87 -0.45 0.10
N ALA A 125 -5.78 0.26 0.43
CA ALA A 125 -5.72 1.11 1.61
C ALA A 125 -6.79 2.22 1.59
N VAL A 126 -6.98 2.90 0.43
CA VAL A 126 -8.04 3.90 0.25
C VAL A 126 -9.42 3.29 0.47
N ALA A 127 -9.68 2.10 -0.08
CA ALA A 127 -10.96 1.40 0.09
C ALA A 127 -11.23 1.08 1.57
N ASP A 128 -10.23 0.58 2.27
CA ASP A 128 -10.34 0.22 3.69
C ASP A 128 -10.54 1.44 4.59
N PHE A 129 -9.74 2.51 4.45
CA PHE A 129 -9.95 3.74 5.22
C PHE A 129 -11.32 4.37 4.93
N SER A 130 -11.78 4.32 3.69
CA SER A 130 -13.12 4.78 3.33
C SER A 130 -14.22 3.93 3.96
N ALA A 131 -14.03 2.60 4.04
CA ALA A 131 -14.98 1.69 4.69
C ALA A 131 -15.04 1.97 6.21
N ALA A 132 -13.88 2.15 6.86
CA ALA A 132 -13.82 2.53 8.27
C ALA A 132 -14.59 3.83 8.54
N LEU A 133 -14.42 4.87 7.71
CA LEU A 133 -15.09 6.16 7.86
C LEU A 133 -16.59 6.12 7.53
N LYS A 134 -17.04 5.17 6.68
CA LYS A 134 -18.47 4.95 6.47
C LYS A 134 -19.15 4.31 7.68
N LEU A 135 -18.45 3.42 8.38
CA LEU A 135 -18.94 2.76 9.59
C LEU A 135 -18.87 3.68 10.80
N ASP A 136 -17.77 4.40 10.97
CA ASP A 136 -17.56 5.39 12.02
C ASP A 136 -16.97 6.67 11.42
N PRO A 137 -17.83 7.68 11.12
CA PRO A 137 -17.36 8.98 10.62
C PRO A 137 -16.47 9.74 11.62
N SER A 138 -16.51 9.38 12.91
CA SER A 138 -15.69 9.99 13.96
C SER A 138 -14.32 9.34 14.15
N HIS A 139 -14.04 8.23 13.47
CA HIS A 139 -12.81 7.44 13.60
C HIS A 139 -11.56 8.27 13.22
N ALA A 140 -10.90 8.83 14.21
CA ALA A 140 -9.82 9.81 14.03
C ALA A 140 -8.63 9.21 13.22
N ALA A 141 -8.18 8.00 13.58
CA ALA A 141 -7.05 7.36 12.92
C ALA A 141 -7.33 7.07 11.43
N ALA A 142 -8.53 6.57 11.09
CA ALA A 142 -8.88 6.32 9.69
C ALA A 142 -8.95 7.62 8.89
N ARG A 143 -9.45 8.71 9.48
CA ARG A 143 -9.50 10.04 8.85
C ARG A 143 -8.11 10.56 8.56
N ASP A 144 -7.19 10.45 9.51
CA ASP A 144 -5.82 10.93 9.35
C ASP A 144 -5.05 10.08 8.34
N ASN A 145 -5.20 8.76 8.39
CA ASN A 145 -4.61 7.84 7.42
C ASN A 145 -5.11 8.12 5.99
N TYR A 146 -6.43 8.27 5.83
CA TYR A 146 -7.04 8.61 4.55
C TYR A 146 -6.50 9.92 3.98
N ARG A 147 -6.44 10.98 4.82
CA ARG A 147 -5.92 12.30 4.43
C ARG A 147 -4.46 12.23 4.00
N ARG A 148 -3.63 11.54 4.78
CA ARG A 148 -2.19 11.39 4.48
C ARG A 148 -1.98 10.65 3.16
N LEU A 149 -2.72 9.57 2.93
CA LEU A 149 -2.65 8.81 1.68
C LEU A 149 -3.16 9.62 0.49
N ALA A 150 -4.24 10.39 0.63
CA ALA A 150 -4.75 11.27 -0.41
C ALA A 150 -3.70 12.31 -0.83
N LEU A 151 -3.05 12.97 0.13
CA LEU A 151 -1.96 13.93 -0.13
C LEU A 151 -0.74 13.28 -0.80
N GLU A 152 -0.42 12.02 -0.44
CA GLU A 152 0.63 11.26 -1.11
C GLU A 152 0.29 11.00 -2.57
N LEU A 153 -0.94 10.57 -2.86
CA LEU A 153 -1.43 10.30 -4.21
C LEU A 153 -1.48 11.56 -5.08
N GLU A 154 -1.94 12.68 -4.52
CA GLU A 154 -1.92 13.99 -5.21
C GLU A 154 -0.50 14.40 -5.57
N ARG A 155 0.44 14.27 -4.63
CA ARG A 155 1.86 14.58 -4.86
C ARG A 155 2.46 13.69 -5.96
N GLN A 156 2.17 12.40 -5.93
CA GLN A 156 2.63 11.47 -6.97
C GLN A 156 2.02 11.81 -8.33
N GLY A 157 0.73 12.10 -8.40
CA GLY A 157 0.05 12.54 -9.62
C GLY A 157 0.67 13.83 -10.18
N ALA A 158 0.94 14.80 -9.32
CA ALA A 158 1.62 16.04 -9.72
C ALA A 158 3.05 15.78 -10.24
N MET A 159 3.81 14.88 -9.61
CA MET A 159 5.13 14.50 -10.08
C MET A 159 5.08 13.79 -11.44
N MET A 160 4.14 12.85 -11.62
CA MET A 160 3.92 12.16 -12.90
C MET A 160 3.48 13.12 -14.01
N ALA A 161 2.63 14.09 -13.70
CA ALA A 161 2.18 15.10 -14.65
C ALA A 161 3.30 16.02 -15.13
N LEU A 162 4.38 16.15 -14.35
CA LEU A 162 5.56 16.94 -14.67
C LEU A 162 6.69 16.09 -15.26
N ALA A 163 6.62 14.77 -15.23
CA ALA A 163 7.64 13.89 -15.75
C ALA A 163 7.92 14.18 -17.22
N GLY A 164 9.19 14.29 -17.60
CA GLY A 164 9.63 14.65 -18.96
C GLY A 164 9.36 16.09 -19.37
N LYS A 165 8.91 16.98 -18.45
CA LYS A 165 8.75 18.41 -18.74
C LYS A 165 9.85 19.20 -18.04
N PRO A 166 10.60 20.09 -18.76
CA PRO A 166 11.62 20.94 -18.15
C PRO A 166 10.99 22.03 -17.25
N SER A 167 11.85 22.79 -16.57
CA SER A 167 11.45 23.91 -15.70
C SER A 167 10.90 25.13 -16.46
N PHE A 168 11.00 25.11 -17.78
CA PHE A 168 10.55 26.18 -18.68
C PHE A 168 9.57 25.64 -19.74
N SER A 169 8.88 26.56 -20.43
CA SER A 169 7.94 26.20 -21.50
C SER A 169 8.67 25.80 -22.79
N CYS A 170 8.46 24.59 -23.26
CA CYS A 170 9.03 24.13 -24.54
C CYS A 170 8.50 24.91 -25.76
N ALA A 171 7.31 25.49 -25.69
CA ALA A 171 6.80 26.37 -26.74
C ALA A 171 7.62 27.68 -26.86
N ALA A 172 8.29 28.09 -25.79
CA ALA A 172 9.15 29.27 -25.75
C ALA A 172 10.63 28.95 -26.04
N ALA A 173 11.01 27.69 -26.23
CA ALA A 173 12.39 27.26 -26.47
C ALA A 173 12.92 27.82 -27.78
N ARG A 174 13.94 28.67 -27.69
CA ARG A 174 14.58 29.33 -28.86
C ARG A 174 15.97 28.77 -29.13
N ARG A 175 16.74 28.48 -28.07
CA ARG A 175 18.12 28.01 -28.17
C ARG A 175 18.19 26.53 -28.51
N PRO A 176 19.24 26.10 -29.26
CA PRO A 176 19.41 24.67 -29.56
C PRO A 176 19.43 23.76 -28.33
N VAL A 177 20.09 24.20 -27.25
CA VAL A 177 20.14 23.46 -25.98
C VAL A 177 18.77 23.33 -25.33
N GLU A 178 17.93 24.37 -25.37
CA GLU A 178 16.55 24.33 -24.84
C GLU A 178 15.70 23.33 -25.61
N LYS A 179 15.83 23.32 -26.95
CA LYS A 179 15.16 22.36 -27.83
C LYS A 179 15.62 20.93 -27.54
N ALA A 180 16.92 20.71 -27.29
CA ALA A 180 17.47 19.41 -26.94
C ALA A 180 16.92 18.91 -25.57
N ILE A 181 16.84 19.81 -24.57
CA ILE A 181 16.24 19.50 -23.27
C ILE A 181 14.77 19.13 -23.44
N CYS A 182 14.00 19.87 -24.23
CA CYS A 182 12.60 19.56 -24.51
C CYS A 182 12.39 18.24 -25.27
N ALA A 183 13.34 17.83 -26.09
CA ALA A 183 13.26 16.60 -26.89
C ALA A 183 13.62 15.33 -26.08
N SER A 184 14.26 15.47 -24.90
CA SER A 184 14.71 14.37 -24.07
C SER A 184 14.03 14.40 -22.71
N PRO A 185 13.16 13.43 -22.37
CA PRO A 185 12.55 13.34 -21.05
C PRO A 185 13.59 13.34 -19.92
N ALA A 186 14.71 12.64 -20.08
CA ALA A 186 15.77 12.58 -19.07
C ALA A 186 16.43 13.96 -18.84
N LEU A 187 16.72 14.72 -19.89
CA LEU A 187 17.27 16.08 -19.77
C LEU A 187 16.24 17.05 -19.19
N ALA A 188 14.96 16.90 -19.55
CA ALA A 188 13.87 17.71 -19.00
C ALA A 188 13.70 17.47 -17.49
N ASP A 189 13.80 16.22 -17.04
CA ASP A 189 13.74 15.87 -15.62
C ASP A 189 14.94 16.44 -14.85
N LEU A 190 16.15 16.35 -15.40
CA LEU A 190 17.35 16.98 -14.83
C LEU A 190 17.22 18.50 -14.73
N ASP A 191 16.73 19.18 -15.78
CA ASP A 191 16.50 20.62 -15.78
C ASP A 191 15.53 21.04 -14.68
N ARG A 192 14.42 20.33 -14.54
CA ARG A 192 13.43 20.58 -13.49
C ARG A 192 14.02 20.35 -12.10
N GLU A 193 14.80 19.28 -11.92
CA GLU A 193 15.42 18.97 -10.63
C GLU A 193 16.47 20.02 -10.25
N ILE A 194 17.34 20.45 -11.17
CA ILE A 194 18.29 21.53 -10.97
C ILE A 194 17.56 22.81 -10.53
N SER A 195 16.48 23.18 -11.23
CA SER A 195 15.69 24.36 -10.91
C SER A 195 15.08 24.26 -9.51
N ALA A 196 14.50 23.13 -9.16
CA ALA A 196 13.87 22.89 -7.85
C ALA A 196 14.89 22.95 -6.70
N VAL A 197 16.06 22.32 -6.88
CA VAL A 197 17.12 22.33 -5.87
C VAL A 197 17.72 23.74 -5.74
N ASN A 198 17.97 24.45 -6.85
CA ASN A 198 18.47 25.81 -6.84
C ASN A 198 17.54 26.76 -6.08
N VAL A 199 16.23 26.71 -6.34
CA VAL A 199 15.23 27.50 -5.61
C VAL A 199 15.22 27.17 -4.12
N ARG A 200 15.37 25.90 -3.75
CA ARG A 200 15.43 25.46 -2.34
C ARG A 200 16.66 26.02 -1.65
N VAL A 201 17.82 25.92 -2.29
CA VAL A 201 19.10 26.41 -1.76
C VAL A 201 19.07 27.94 -1.60
N LEU A 202 18.55 28.66 -2.58
CA LEU A 202 18.40 30.13 -2.50
C LEU A 202 17.46 30.55 -1.37
N ARG A 203 16.34 29.85 -1.17
CA ARG A 203 15.41 30.14 -0.05
C ARG A 203 16.01 29.87 1.33
N ALA A 204 16.92 28.90 1.42
CA ALA A 204 17.57 28.55 2.67
C ALA A 204 18.84 29.39 2.95
N ALA A 205 19.37 30.10 1.94
CA ALA A 205 20.54 30.95 2.10
C ALA A 205 20.20 32.24 2.82
N SER A 206 21.10 32.69 3.71
CA SER A 206 20.98 34.00 4.35
C SER A 206 21.05 35.12 3.31
N PRO A 207 20.22 36.17 3.44
CA PRO A 207 20.29 37.33 2.55
C PRO A 207 21.69 37.97 2.57
N GLY A 208 22.21 38.30 1.39
CA GLY A 208 23.50 39.00 1.27
C GLY A 208 24.47 38.35 0.28
N SER A 209 25.74 38.20 0.67
CA SER A 209 26.81 37.75 -0.23
C SER A 209 26.61 36.28 -0.69
N VAL A 210 26.14 35.41 0.17
CA VAL A 210 25.93 34.00 -0.11
C VAL A 210 24.84 33.81 -1.18
N MET A 211 23.71 34.49 -1.04
CA MET A 211 22.63 34.45 -2.03
C MET A 211 23.10 34.95 -3.39
N ARG A 212 23.78 36.12 -3.45
CA ARG A 212 24.32 36.67 -4.72
C ARG A 212 25.32 35.74 -5.36
N GLU A 213 26.16 35.05 -4.60
CA GLU A 213 27.10 34.06 -5.10
C GLU A 213 26.41 32.85 -5.71
N LEU A 214 25.37 32.34 -5.08
CA LEU A 214 24.57 31.22 -5.60
C LEU A 214 23.84 31.57 -6.90
N GLU A 215 23.26 32.77 -6.96
CA GLU A 215 22.64 33.33 -8.19
C GLU A 215 23.66 33.44 -9.33
N ARG A 216 24.81 34.03 -9.06
CA ARG A 216 25.88 34.17 -10.03
C ARG A 216 26.37 32.81 -10.57
N ARG A 217 26.54 31.83 -9.69
CA ARG A 217 26.92 30.45 -10.11
C ARG A 217 25.86 29.80 -10.98
N GLN A 218 24.60 30.05 -10.70
CA GLN A 218 23.52 29.53 -11.53
C GLN A 218 23.51 30.20 -12.92
N GLU A 219 23.66 31.50 -12.98
CA GLU A 219 23.77 32.24 -14.25
C GLU A 219 24.96 31.78 -15.07
N GLN A 220 26.13 31.61 -14.41
CA GLN A 220 27.35 31.13 -15.07
C GLN A 220 27.17 29.70 -15.62
N PHE A 221 26.52 28.80 -14.85
CA PHE A 221 26.20 27.46 -15.34
C PHE A 221 25.33 27.52 -16.59
N VAL A 222 24.25 28.30 -16.59
CA VAL A 222 23.35 28.44 -17.74
C VAL A 222 24.08 29.02 -18.95
N ALA A 223 24.91 30.05 -18.76
CA ALA A 223 25.68 30.66 -19.81
C ALA A 223 26.70 29.66 -20.42
N THR A 224 27.47 28.97 -19.59
CA THR A 224 28.44 27.94 -20.01
C THR A 224 27.78 26.81 -20.77
N ARG A 225 26.68 26.26 -20.22
CA ARG A 225 25.87 25.20 -20.84
C ARG A 225 25.45 25.64 -22.27
N ASN A 226 24.87 26.84 -22.37
CA ASN A 226 24.36 27.36 -23.64
C ASN A 226 25.48 27.60 -24.66
N ALA A 227 26.65 28.09 -24.22
CA ALA A 227 27.79 28.37 -25.09
C ALA A 227 28.57 27.13 -25.52
N SER A 228 28.49 26.04 -24.71
CA SER A 228 29.24 24.80 -24.97
C SER A 228 28.42 23.76 -25.73
N PHE A 229 27.10 23.86 -25.71
CA PHE A 229 26.22 22.91 -26.39
C PHE A 229 26.52 22.84 -27.90
N GLY A 230 26.71 21.61 -28.41
CA GLY A 230 27.08 21.33 -29.80
C GLY A 230 28.59 21.41 -30.10
N LYS A 231 29.44 21.80 -29.14
CA LYS A 231 30.90 21.73 -29.32
C LYS A 231 31.38 20.29 -29.13
N GLN A 232 32.45 19.94 -29.83
CA GLN A 232 33.07 18.63 -29.75
C GLN A 232 33.50 18.32 -28.30
N GLY A 233 33.12 17.14 -27.80
CA GLY A 233 33.45 16.68 -26.44
C GLY A 233 32.57 17.26 -25.34
N TYR A 234 31.58 18.10 -25.64
CA TYR A 234 30.65 18.58 -24.63
C TYR A 234 29.47 17.62 -24.45
N ASP A 235 29.33 17.08 -23.23
CA ASP A 235 28.23 16.23 -22.82
C ASP A 235 27.25 17.01 -21.93
N LEU A 236 26.06 17.30 -22.47
CA LEU A 236 25.03 18.08 -21.79
C LEU A 236 24.50 17.38 -20.55
N GLU A 237 24.24 16.07 -20.65
CA GLU A 237 23.69 15.30 -19.53
C GLU A 237 24.67 15.25 -18.36
N LYS A 238 25.94 14.98 -18.65
CA LYS A 238 27.03 15.00 -17.66
C LYS A 238 27.13 16.36 -16.97
N ALA A 239 27.17 17.45 -17.72
CA ALA A 239 27.26 18.79 -17.17
C ALA A 239 26.06 19.14 -16.27
N MET A 240 24.87 18.70 -16.64
CA MET A 240 23.66 18.91 -15.84
C MET A 240 23.67 18.07 -14.55
N ARG A 241 24.14 16.82 -14.59
CA ARG A 241 24.31 15.97 -13.41
C ARG A 241 25.33 16.54 -12.43
N GLU A 242 26.49 16.97 -12.94
CA GLU A 242 27.53 17.63 -12.13
C GLU A 242 26.98 18.88 -11.42
N ARG A 243 26.21 19.70 -12.12
CA ARG A 243 25.56 20.87 -11.54
C ARG A 243 24.58 20.50 -10.43
N LEU A 244 23.78 19.48 -10.64
CA LEU A 244 22.84 18.98 -9.64
C LEU A 244 23.55 18.51 -8.37
N ASP A 245 24.66 17.77 -8.52
CA ASP A 245 25.48 17.29 -7.40
C ASP A 245 26.17 18.43 -6.66
N GLU A 246 26.61 19.48 -7.34
CA GLU A 246 27.11 20.70 -6.70
C GLU A 246 26.05 21.37 -5.83
N LEU A 247 24.83 21.55 -6.36
CA LEU A 247 23.72 22.17 -5.63
C LEU A 247 23.30 21.36 -4.40
N ARG A 248 23.34 20.05 -4.50
CA ARG A 248 23.01 19.14 -3.36
C ARG A 248 24.03 19.21 -2.22
N LYS A 249 25.29 19.58 -2.50
CA LYS A 249 26.35 19.74 -1.49
C LYS A 249 26.27 21.07 -0.74
N VAL A 250 25.51 22.04 -1.23
CA VAL A 250 25.32 23.32 -0.55
C VAL A 250 24.52 23.10 0.73
N ARG A 251 25.17 23.33 1.87
CA ARG A 251 24.50 23.29 3.18
C ARG A 251 23.94 24.69 3.46
N PRO A 252 22.67 24.81 3.90
CA PRO A 252 22.16 26.08 4.42
C PRO A 252 23.00 26.48 5.66
N GLN A 253 23.48 27.71 5.66
CA GLN A 253 24.10 28.33 6.85
C GLN A 253 23.10 29.28 7.48
#